data_af4150c05ae4666554a664ac58993db2
#
_entry.id   af4150c05ae4666554a664ac58993db2
#
_cell.length_a   1.000
_cell.length_b   1.000
_cell.length_c   1.000
_cell.angle_alpha   90.00
_cell.angle_beta   90.00
_cell.angle_gamma   90.00
#
_symmetry.space_group_name_H-M   'P 1'
#
loop_
_entity.id
_entity.type
_entity.pdbx_description
1 polymer ?
#
loop_
_entity_poly.entity_id
_entity_poly.type
_entity_poly.pdbx_seq_one_letter_code
_entity_poly.pdbx_strand_id
1 'polypeptide(L)'
;MRSFARADAHIHLFEGSYQGNSFTRRPGVLIDEVLCYQSLMQEYQIQAALVIGFAGESWCAENNGFLAELIPRCSWMQALAYWDLNSDRDPLEQLEEWRGQGFIGISLYVFEKLEIQGLAGIKDEVWNWLECNGWLISVNSSGGRWSLWKPILEKHPRLRLAASHLGLPSKFSRTPSRDEAFKMMSPLNELYEFPEVHVKLSGYYALTDPAHDFPHEATWPVTEVILKHFGSERLLWGSDFSPCLDFLSFPQTYELFSKMPFFNEEDREKILGGNLLRLIGGEA
;
A
#
# COMPACT_ATOMS: atom_id res chain seq x y z
N MET A 1 17.68 -10.42 19.25
CA MET A 1 17.20 -10.27 17.87
C MET A 1 18.14 -9.32 17.16
N ARG A 2 18.60 -9.65 15.97
CA ARG A 2 19.33 -8.68 15.14
C ARG A 2 18.36 -7.53 14.83
N SER A 3 18.76 -6.28 15.05
CA SER A 3 18.01 -5.11 14.61
C SER A 3 18.27 -4.94 13.14
N PHE A 4 17.28 -5.19 12.29
CA PHE A 4 17.34 -4.88 10.87
C PHE A 4 16.57 -3.59 10.57
N ALA A 5 16.98 -2.91 9.50
CA ALA A 5 16.34 -1.69 9.06
C ALA A 5 14.88 -1.96 8.64
N ARG A 6 13.94 -1.17 9.14
CA ARG A 6 12.54 -1.23 8.71
C ARG A 6 12.23 -0.14 7.70
N ALA A 7 11.31 -0.43 6.80
CA ALA A 7 10.73 0.56 5.91
C ALA A 7 9.26 0.23 5.66
N ASP A 8 8.40 1.23 5.78
CA ASP A 8 6.95 1.10 5.79
C ASP A 8 6.37 1.39 4.40
N ALA A 9 5.79 0.38 3.75
CA ALA A 9 5.31 0.49 2.38
C ALA A 9 3.90 1.10 2.24
N HIS A 10 3.26 1.44 3.36
CA HIS A 10 1.91 1.99 3.28
C HIS A 10 1.57 2.81 4.53
N ILE A 11 1.63 4.12 4.39
CA ILE A 11 1.10 5.05 5.38
C ILE A 11 0.27 6.14 4.69
N HIS A 12 -0.57 6.79 5.46
CA HIS A 12 -1.27 8.01 5.08
C HIS A 12 -0.89 9.14 6.01
N LEU A 13 -0.81 10.35 5.46
CA LEU A 13 -0.64 11.58 6.21
C LEU A 13 -1.68 12.59 5.73
N PHE A 14 -2.44 13.14 6.64
CA PHE A 14 -3.50 14.10 6.33
C PHE A 14 -3.32 15.40 7.10
N GLU A 15 -3.60 16.51 6.42
CA GLU A 15 -3.74 17.79 7.10
C GLU A 15 -4.92 17.72 8.09
N GLY A 16 -4.67 18.10 9.36
CA GLY A 16 -5.70 18.01 10.39
C GLY A 16 -6.08 16.59 10.84
N SER A 17 -5.29 15.58 10.46
CA SER A 17 -5.43 14.15 10.77
C SER A 17 -6.58 13.41 10.06
N TYR A 18 -6.46 12.05 10.05
CA TYR A 18 -7.41 11.15 9.45
C TYR A 18 -8.83 11.26 10.05
N GLN A 19 -9.85 11.32 9.19
CA GLN A 19 -11.25 11.51 9.58
C GLN A 19 -12.18 10.40 9.05
N GLY A 20 -11.64 9.39 8.37
CA GLY A 20 -12.44 8.43 7.61
C GLY A 20 -13.14 7.33 8.42
N ASN A 21 -12.89 7.20 9.72
CA ASN A 21 -13.56 6.20 10.56
C ASN A 21 -14.71 6.79 11.38
N SER A 22 -15.74 5.94 11.55
CA SER A 22 -16.86 6.23 12.47
C SER A 22 -16.45 6.24 13.95
N PHE A 23 -15.25 5.80 14.30
CA PHE A 23 -14.70 5.96 15.63
C PHE A 23 -14.36 7.42 15.83
N THR A 24 -15.11 8.05 16.71
CA THR A 24 -14.89 9.42 17.10
C THR A 24 -13.52 9.51 17.74
N ARG A 25 -12.52 9.97 17.01
CA ARG A 25 -11.31 10.50 17.62
C ARG A 25 -11.75 11.55 18.64
N ARG A 26 -11.06 11.67 19.72
CA ARG A 26 -11.44 12.58 20.82
C ARG A 26 -11.75 13.96 20.25
N PRO A 27 -12.97 14.48 20.38
CA PRO A 27 -13.31 15.79 19.83
C PRO A 27 -12.35 16.87 20.36
N GLY A 28 -11.86 17.72 19.46
CA GLY A 28 -10.95 18.82 19.81
C GLY A 28 -9.49 18.43 20.00
N VAL A 29 -9.10 17.15 19.81
CA VAL A 29 -7.70 16.73 19.79
C VAL A 29 -7.24 16.69 18.33
N LEU A 30 -6.45 17.68 17.93
CA LEU A 30 -5.73 17.66 16.66
C LEU A 30 -4.44 16.86 16.84
N ILE A 31 -4.20 15.91 15.95
CA ILE A 31 -2.97 15.13 15.91
C ILE A 31 -2.17 15.62 14.73
N ASP A 32 -0.93 16.05 14.98
CA ASP A 32 0.06 16.22 13.91
C ASP A 32 0.57 14.83 13.52
N GLU A 33 0.02 14.29 12.43
CA GLU A 33 0.37 12.95 11.96
C GLU A 33 1.83 12.84 11.50
N VAL A 34 2.42 13.92 11.01
CA VAL A 34 3.83 13.96 10.61
C VAL A 34 4.73 13.78 11.83
N LEU A 35 4.53 14.59 12.87
CA LEU A 35 5.30 14.48 14.10
C LEU A 35 5.05 13.14 14.83
N CYS A 36 3.81 12.67 14.83
CA CYS A 36 3.46 11.38 15.39
C CYS A 36 4.23 10.26 14.68
N TYR A 37 4.18 10.23 13.34
CA TYR A 37 4.87 9.19 12.58
C TYR A 37 6.39 9.28 12.71
N GLN A 38 6.98 10.49 12.72
CA GLN A 38 8.41 10.66 12.97
C GLN A 38 8.84 10.11 14.33
N SER A 39 8.02 10.27 15.37
CA SER A 39 8.28 9.67 16.68
C SER A 39 8.25 8.14 16.63
N LEU A 40 7.29 7.56 15.90
CA LEU A 40 7.23 6.11 15.68
C LEU A 40 8.44 5.61 14.89
N MET A 41 8.88 6.35 13.87
CA MET A 41 10.09 6.02 13.09
C MET A 41 11.32 5.92 13.98
N GLN A 42 11.51 6.89 14.88
CA GLN A 42 12.64 6.89 15.82
C GLN A 42 12.57 5.70 16.78
N GLU A 43 11.41 5.47 17.39
CA GLU A 43 11.22 4.40 18.35
C GLU A 43 11.37 3.01 17.73
N TYR A 44 10.82 2.80 16.53
CA TYR A 44 10.79 1.50 15.89
C TYR A 44 11.83 1.35 14.77
N GLN A 45 12.77 2.28 14.64
CA GLN A 45 13.89 2.22 13.70
C GLN A 45 13.45 2.06 12.24
N ILE A 46 12.46 2.87 11.83
CA ILE A 46 11.97 2.92 10.45
C ILE A 46 12.78 3.97 9.69
N GLN A 47 13.37 3.61 8.55
CA GLN A 47 14.26 4.47 7.78
C GLN A 47 13.53 5.27 6.70
N ALA A 48 12.51 4.68 6.09
CA ALA A 48 11.74 5.28 5.02
C ALA A 48 10.30 4.81 5.04
N ALA A 49 9.41 5.60 4.44
CA ALA A 49 8.01 5.23 4.26
C ALA A 49 7.46 5.65 2.89
N LEU A 50 6.63 4.79 2.29
CA LEU A 50 5.75 5.17 1.18
C LEU A 50 4.50 5.84 1.74
N VAL A 51 4.34 7.11 1.42
CA VAL A 51 3.15 7.88 1.77
C VAL A 51 2.16 7.83 0.62
N ILE A 52 1.03 7.19 0.87
CA ILE A 52 0.01 6.91 -0.14
C ILE A 52 -1.00 8.05 -0.13
N GLY A 53 -1.01 8.86 -1.19
CA GLY A 53 -1.98 9.91 -1.38
C GLY A 53 -3.40 9.35 -1.46
N PHE A 54 -4.34 10.04 -0.84
CA PHE A 54 -5.77 9.75 -0.92
C PHE A 54 -6.58 11.06 -0.84
N ALA A 55 -7.33 11.36 -1.89
CA ALA A 55 -8.17 12.55 -2.00
C ALA A 55 -9.61 12.22 -2.44
N GLY A 56 -10.06 10.99 -2.19
CA GLY A 56 -11.39 10.50 -2.59
C GLY A 56 -12.55 11.02 -1.75
N GLU A 57 -12.28 11.79 -0.68
CA GLU A 57 -13.28 12.31 0.24
C GLU A 57 -13.10 13.82 0.42
N SER A 58 -14.18 14.52 0.70
CA SER A 58 -14.16 15.99 0.81
C SER A 58 -13.21 16.52 1.90
N TRP A 59 -13.02 15.78 3.00
CA TRP A 59 -12.14 16.17 4.11
C TRP A 59 -10.65 16.02 3.78
N CYS A 60 -10.29 15.32 2.71
CA CYS A 60 -8.91 15.11 2.26
C CYS A 60 -8.68 15.48 0.78
N ALA A 61 -9.58 16.24 0.18
CA ALA A 61 -9.51 16.60 -1.25
C ALA A 61 -8.18 17.26 -1.66
N GLU A 62 -7.55 18.02 -0.76
CA GLU A 62 -6.29 18.71 -0.99
C GLU A 62 -5.06 17.88 -0.57
N ASN A 63 -5.20 16.57 -0.36
CA ASN A 63 -4.12 15.73 0.18
C ASN A 63 -2.86 15.75 -0.70
N ASN A 64 -2.97 15.73 -2.02
CA ASN A 64 -1.79 15.83 -2.90
C ASN A 64 -1.02 17.14 -2.69
N GLY A 65 -1.71 18.28 -2.52
CA GLY A 65 -1.10 19.56 -2.21
C GLY A 65 -0.35 19.53 -0.88
N PHE A 66 -0.99 19.00 0.16
CA PHE A 66 -0.37 18.81 1.47
C PHE A 66 0.89 17.92 1.41
N LEU A 67 0.83 16.80 0.69
CA LEU A 67 1.98 15.92 0.53
C LEU A 67 3.12 16.61 -0.25
N ALA A 68 2.81 17.38 -1.30
CA ALA A 68 3.80 18.14 -2.06
C ALA A 68 4.57 19.13 -1.19
N GLU A 69 3.91 19.77 -0.21
CA GLU A 69 4.56 20.66 0.75
C GLU A 69 5.48 19.91 1.75
N LEU A 70 5.17 18.65 2.05
CA LEU A 70 5.96 17.83 2.97
C LEU A 70 7.21 17.22 2.31
N ILE A 71 7.16 16.85 1.03
CA ILE A 71 8.25 16.18 0.32
C ILE A 71 9.62 16.86 0.55
N PRO A 72 9.79 18.16 0.35
CA PRO A 72 11.11 18.81 0.53
C PRO A 72 11.55 18.90 2.00
N ARG A 73 10.66 18.65 2.94
CA ARG A 73 10.89 18.78 4.39
C ARG A 73 11.12 17.45 5.10
N CYS A 74 10.75 16.34 4.46
CA CYS A 74 10.74 14.99 5.05
C CYS A 74 11.54 14.03 4.17
N SER A 75 12.87 13.96 4.34
CA SER A 75 13.76 13.12 3.52
C SER A 75 13.47 11.61 3.58
N TRP A 76 12.79 11.15 4.62
CA TRP A 76 12.35 9.77 4.79
C TRP A 76 11.11 9.41 3.97
N MET A 77 10.40 10.42 3.48
CA MET A 77 9.12 10.29 2.81
C MET A 77 9.30 10.02 1.32
N GLN A 78 8.63 8.99 0.83
CA GLN A 78 8.50 8.68 -0.59
C GLN A 78 7.00 8.74 -0.93
N ALA A 79 6.55 9.83 -1.57
CA ALA A 79 5.13 10.09 -1.77
C ALA A 79 4.62 9.59 -3.12
N LEU A 80 3.40 9.05 -3.10
CA LEU A 80 2.63 8.69 -4.28
C LEU A 80 1.40 9.62 -4.36
N ALA A 81 1.19 10.27 -5.50
CA ALA A 81 0.06 11.17 -5.69
C ALA A 81 -1.24 10.37 -5.91
N TYR A 82 -2.32 10.75 -5.24
CA TYR A 82 -3.65 10.23 -5.57
C TYR A 82 -4.05 10.68 -6.98
N TRP A 83 -4.39 9.73 -7.82
CA TRP A 83 -4.89 10.00 -9.16
C TRP A 83 -6.35 9.64 -9.29
N ASP A 84 -7.19 10.67 -9.45
CA ASP A 84 -8.58 10.50 -9.82
C ASP A 84 -8.68 10.12 -11.30
N LEU A 85 -9.03 8.87 -11.56
CA LEU A 85 -9.18 8.31 -12.91
C LEU A 85 -10.34 8.92 -13.71
N ASN A 86 -11.21 9.70 -13.05
CA ASN A 86 -12.34 10.39 -13.68
C ASN A 86 -12.08 11.88 -13.89
N SER A 87 -10.86 12.34 -13.61
CA SER A 87 -10.46 13.74 -13.84
C SER A 87 -10.45 14.06 -15.34
N ASP A 88 -10.96 15.25 -15.70
CA ASP A 88 -10.91 15.79 -17.06
C ASP A 88 -9.53 16.36 -17.44
N ARG A 89 -8.58 16.39 -16.51
CA ARG A 89 -7.21 16.89 -16.76
C ARG A 89 -6.43 15.91 -17.63
N ASP A 90 -5.54 16.45 -18.47
CA ASP A 90 -4.62 15.60 -19.25
C ASP A 90 -3.73 14.76 -18.31
N PRO A 91 -3.70 13.43 -18.47
CA PRO A 91 -2.92 12.55 -17.59
C PRO A 91 -1.42 12.83 -17.60
N LEU A 92 -0.83 13.10 -18.77
CA LEU A 92 0.60 13.34 -18.88
C LEU A 92 1.01 14.67 -18.25
N GLU A 93 0.17 15.72 -18.39
CA GLU A 93 0.39 16.99 -17.71
C GLU A 93 0.35 16.84 -16.20
N GLN A 94 -0.60 16.05 -15.67
CA GLN A 94 -0.68 15.77 -14.23
C GLN A 94 0.56 15.01 -13.73
N LEU A 95 1.00 13.98 -14.45
CA LEU A 95 2.17 13.19 -14.09
C LEU A 95 3.45 14.03 -14.08
N GLU A 96 3.63 14.93 -15.07
CA GLU A 96 4.79 15.85 -15.13
C GLU A 96 4.73 16.88 -13.99
N GLU A 97 3.56 17.41 -13.66
CA GLU A 97 3.38 18.29 -12.51
C GLU A 97 3.80 17.60 -11.21
N TRP A 98 3.27 16.40 -10.93
CA TRP A 98 3.62 15.64 -9.72
C TRP A 98 5.10 15.25 -9.68
N ARG A 99 5.69 14.92 -10.83
CA ARG A 99 7.13 14.69 -10.93
C ARG A 99 7.93 15.94 -10.53
N GLY A 100 7.52 17.11 -11.00
CA GLY A 100 8.11 18.38 -10.61
C GLY A 100 7.96 18.72 -9.12
N GLN A 101 6.93 18.21 -8.47
CA GLN A 101 6.68 18.34 -7.03
C GLN A 101 7.44 17.29 -6.19
N GLY A 102 8.09 16.30 -6.83
CA GLY A 102 8.89 15.28 -6.15
C GLY A 102 8.15 13.98 -5.78
N PHE A 103 6.95 13.77 -6.31
CA PHE A 103 6.30 12.46 -6.19
C PHE A 103 7.08 11.40 -7.00
N ILE A 104 7.07 10.16 -6.51
CA ILE A 104 7.77 9.03 -7.13
C ILE A 104 6.81 8.01 -7.75
N GLY A 105 5.53 8.29 -7.78
CA GLY A 105 4.51 7.39 -8.29
C GLY A 105 3.11 7.90 -8.03
N ILE A 106 2.15 7.01 -8.28
CA ILE A 106 0.71 7.26 -8.14
C ILE A 106 0.03 6.25 -7.24
N SER A 107 -1.08 6.68 -6.67
CA SER A 107 -2.00 5.87 -5.88
C SER A 107 -3.35 5.80 -6.60
N LEU A 108 -3.81 4.58 -6.86
CA LEU A 108 -5.06 4.29 -7.55
C LEU A 108 -6.01 3.50 -6.65
N TYR A 109 -7.28 3.90 -6.67
CA TYR A 109 -8.38 3.20 -6.04
C TYR A 109 -9.33 2.72 -7.12
N VAL A 110 -9.49 1.40 -7.27
CA VAL A 110 -10.25 0.80 -8.38
C VAL A 110 -11.31 -0.14 -7.81
N PHE A 111 -12.45 0.42 -7.40
CA PHE A 111 -13.54 -0.31 -6.78
C PHE A 111 -14.85 -0.20 -7.56
N GLU A 112 -15.18 1.01 -8.02
CA GLU A 112 -16.46 1.31 -8.60
C GLU A 112 -16.39 1.30 -10.14
N LYS A 113 -17.57 1.28 -10.77
CA LYS A 113 -17.69 1.21 -12.24
C LYS A 113 -16.95 2.35 -12.95
N LEU A 114 -17.00 3.57 -12.40
CA LEU A 114 -16.36 4.73 -13.02
C LEU A 114 -14.83 4.59 -12.99
N GLU A 115 -14.26 4.16 -11.87
CA GLU A 115 -12.81 3.94 -11.73
C GLU A 115 -12.32 2.83 -12.66
N ILE A 116 -13.11 1.75 -12.82
CA ILE A 116 -12.83 0.67 -13.77
C ILE A 116 -12.84 1.19 -15.22
N GLN A 117 -13.81 2.05 -15.56
CA GLN A 117 -13.88 2.67 -16.88
C GLN A 117 -12.73 3.65 -17.09
N GLY A 118 -12.38 4.45 -16.07
CA GLY A 118 -11.22 5.34 -16.10
C GLY A 118 -9.93 4.56 -16.35
N LEU A 119 -9.68 3.47 -15.60
CA LEU A 119 -8.52 2.60 -15.78
C LEU A 119 -8.45 2.03 -17.20
N ALA A 120 -9.57 1.55 -17.73
CA ALA A 120 -9.65 1.01 -19.11
C ALA A 120 -9.47 2.08 -20.19
N GLY A 121 -9.71 3.35 -19.86
CA GLY A 121 -9.56 4.50 -20.75
C GLY A 121 -8.13 5.06 -20.81
N ILE A 122 -7.23 4.62 -19.93
CA ILE A 122 -5.85 5.10 -19.93
C ILE A 122 -5.14 4.63 -21.19
N LYS A 123 -4.57 5.59 -21.93
CA LYS A 123 -3.88 5.32 -23.19
C LYS A 123 -2.48 4.72 -22.95
N ASP A 124 -1.99 3.94 -23.91
CA ASP A 124 -0.66 3.29 -23.87
C ASP A 124 0.49 4.31 -23.65
N GLU A 125 0.36 5.55 -24.14
CA GLU A 125 1.36 6.60 -23.93
C GLU A 125 1.57 6.95 -22.44
N VAL A 126 0.51 6.89 -21.63
CA VAL A 126 0.57 7.14 -20.20
C VAL A 126 1.27 5.97 -19.49
N TRP A 127 0.92 4.74 -19.86
CA TRP A 127 1.60 3.56 -19.31
C TRP A 127 3.08 3.54 -19.67
N ASN A 128 3.43 3.90 -20.92
CA ASN A 128 4.82 4.05 -21.35
C ASN A 128 5.55 5.11 -20.54
N TRP A 129 4.91 6.24 -20.24
CA TRP A 129 5.51 7.28 -19.41
C TRP A 129 5.82 6.79 -18.00
N LEU A 130 4.87 6.11 -17.34
CA LEU A 130 5.04 5.53 -16.00
C LEU A 130 6.17 4.49 -15.99
N GLU A 131 6.20 3.60 -16.98
CA GLU A 131 7.22 2.58 -17.13
C GLU A 131 8.62 3.17 -17.37
N CYS A 132 8.75 4.14 -18.29
CA CYS A 132 10.02 4.78 -18.63
C CYS A 132 10.60 5.63 -17.48
N ASN A 133 9.74 6.22 -16.66
CA ASN A 133 10.16 6.99 -15.50
C ASN A 133 10.32 6.12 -14.22
N GLY A 134 10.07 4.81 -14.29
CA GLY A 134 10.19 3.89 -13.15
C GLY A 134 9.23 4.21 -12.02
N TRP A 135 8.08 4.81 -12.33
CA TRP A 135 7.11 5.24 -11.33
C TRP A 135 6.40 4.06 -10.67
N LEU A 136 6.22 4.14 -9.36
CA LEU A 136 5.52 3.12 -8.60
C LEU A 136 4.01 3.38 -8.63
N ILE A 137 3.23 2.33 -8.92
CA ILE A 137 1.78 2.36 -8.92
C ILE A 137 1.27 1.60 -7.69
N SER A 138 0.80 2.30 -6.67
CA SER A 138 0.11 1.70 -5.54
C SER A 138 -1.36 1.50 -5.87
N VAL A 139 -1.84 0.27 -5.84
CA VAL A 139 -3.23 -0.04 -6.20
C VAL A 139 -4.00 -0.53 -5.00
N ASN A 140 -5.12 0.11 -4.72
CA ASN A 140 -6.13 -0.37 -3.79
C ASN A 140 -7.33 -0.88 -4.59
N SER A 141 -7.55 -2.20 -4.57
CA SER A 141 -8.59 -2.88 -5.35
C SER A 141 -8.92 -4.24 -4.74
N SER A 142 -9.98 -4.90 -5.20
CA SER A 142 -10.44 -6.15 -4.60
C SER A 142 -10.98 -7.16 -5.62
N GLY A 143 -10.88 -8.43 -5.26
CA GLY A 143 -11.51 -9.54 -5.99
C GLY A 143 -11.11 -9.61 -7.46
N GLY A 144 -12.08 -9.88 -8.34
CA GLY A 144 -11.85 -10.05 -9.78
C GLY A 144 -11.30 -8.83 -10.51
N ARG A 145 -11.30 -7.63 -9.88
CA ARG A 145 -10.75 -6.41 -10.49
C ARG A 145 -9.24 -6.50 -10.71
N TRP A 146 -8.53 -7.36 -9.96
CA TRP A 146 -7.10 -7.61 -10.19
C TRP A 146 -6.80 -8.15 -11.58
N SER A 147 -7.72 -8.91 -12.19
CA SER A 147 -7.54 -9.41 -13.56
C SER A 147 -7.51 -8.30 -14.61
N LEU A 148 -7.96 -7.08 -14.31
CA LEU A 148 -7.85 -5.92 -15.22
C LEU A 148 -6.40 -5.50 -15.48
N TRP A 149 -5.48 -5.83 -14.57
CA TRP A 149 -4.09 -5.46 -14.68
C TRP A 149 -3.28 -6.36 -15.61
N LYS A 150 -3.70 -7.61 -15.80
CA LYS A 150 -2.97 -8.57 -16.63
C LYS A 150 -2.74 -8.06 -18.07
N PRO A 151 -3.75 -7.63 -18.84
CA PRO A 151 -3.53 -7.13 -20.21
C PRO A 151 -2.70 -5.83 -20.24
N ILE A 152 -2.70 -5.02 -19.19
CA ILE A 152 -1.85 -3.83 -19.08
C ILE A 152 -0.39 -4.26 -18.89
N LEU A 153 -0.13 -5.18 -17.95
CA LEU A 153 1.21 -5.68 -17.64
C LEU A 153 1.79 -6.54 -18.76
N GLU A 154 0.97 -7.23 -19.56
CA GLU A 154 1.42 -7.94 -20.77
C GLU A 154 2.01 -6.98 -21.81
N LYS A 155 1.46 -5.77 -21.93
CA LYS A 155 1.98 -4.73 -22.83
C LYS A 155 3.13 -3.92 -22.20
N HIS A 156 3.09 -3.71 -20.88
CA HIS A 156 4.01 -2.87 -20.12
C HIS A 156 4.64 -3.66 -18.95
N PRO A 157 5.49 -4.67 -19.22
CA PRO A 157 5.94 -5.64 -18.22
C PRO A 157 6.91 -5.06 -17.17
N ARG A 158 7.42 -3.85 -17.37
CA ARG A 158 8.29 -3.15 -16.43
C ARG A 158 7.55 -2.14 -15.55
N LEU A 159 6.22 -2.06 -15.65
CA LEU A 159 5.42 -1.25 -14.73
C LEU A 159 5.58 -1.79 -13.31
N ARG A 160 5.93 -0.90 -12.40
CA ARG A 160 6.16 -1.22 -10.98
C ARG A 160 4.85 -1.07 -10.22
N LEU A 161 4.24 -2.19 -9.85
CA LEU A 161 2.93 -2.22 -9.21
C LEU A 161 3.03 -2.77 -7.78
N ALA A 162 2.36 -2.13 -6.82
CA ALA A 162 2.24 -2.61 -5.45
C ALA A 162 0.76 -2.74 -5.05
N ALA A 163 0.28 -3.98 -4.93
CA ALA A 163 -1.08 -4.28 -4.49
C ALA A 163 -1.23 -4.03 -2.99
N SER A 164 -2.16 -3.16 -2.59
CA SER A 164 -2.40 -2.82 -1.18
C SER A 164 -3.20 -3.91 -0.45
N HIS A 165 -2.95 -4.06 0.85
CA HIS A 165 -3.77 -4.84 1.79
C HIS A 165 -4.04 -6.28 1.35
N LEU A 166 -2.99 -7.03 0.99
CA LEU A 166 -3.10 -8.41 0.49
C LEU A 166 -4.01 -8.52 -0.77
N GLY A 167 -4.18 -7.44 -1.54
CA GLY A 167 -5.15 -7.38 -2.64
C GLY A 167 -6.59 -7.24 -2.19
N LEU A 168 -6.83 -6.87 -0.94
CA LEU A 168 -8.11 -6.61 -0.30
C LEU A 168 -9.15 -7.73 -0.53
N PRO A 169 -8.87 -8.97 -0.06
CA PRO A 169 -9.86 -10.04 -0.10
C PRO A 169 -11.08 -9.70 0.76
N SER A 170 -12.16 -10.46 0.61
CA SER A 170 -13.34 -10.30 1.47
C SER A 170 -12.98 -10.48 2.94
N LYS A 171 -13.64 -9.72 3.81
CA LYS A 171 -13.42 -9.75 5.25
C LYS A 171 -13.68 -11.15 5.84
N PHE A 172 -12.78 -11.59 6.72
CA PHE A 172 -12.81 -12.92 7.31
C PHE A 172 -13.52 -12.91 8.67
N SER A 173 -14.59 -13.67 8.80
CA SER A 173 -15.23 -14.01 10.08
C SER A 173 -14.80 -15.40 10.61
N ARG A 174 -14.07 -16.16 9.80
CA ARG A 174 -13.45 -17.46 10.12
C ARG A 174 -12.21 -17.67 9.27
N THR A 175 -11.34 -18.54 9.72
CA THR A 175 -10.18 -18.97 8.93
C THR A 175 -10.64 -19.75 7.69
N PRO A 176 -10.31 -19.32 6.46
CA PRO A 176 -10.60 -20.07 5.25
C PRO A 176 -9.74 -21.33 5.15
N SER A 177 -10.22 -22.36 4.47
CA SER A 177 -9.38 -23.47 4.04
C SER A 177 -8.35 -22.99 3.01
N ARG A 178 -7.29 -23.80 2.77
CA ARG A 178 -6.29 -23.49 1.74
C ARG A 178 -6.90 -23.34 0.34
N ASP A 179 -7.87 -24.17 0.00
CA ASP A 179 -8.55 -24.12 -1.30
C ASP A 179 -9.41 -22.86 -1.44
N GLU A 180 -10.09 -22.44 -0.36
CA GLU A 180 -10.86 -21.20 -0.33
C GLU A 180 -9.92 -19.99 -0.49
N ALA A 181 -8.80 -19.96 0.25
CA ALA A 181 -7.79 -18.91 0.15
C ALA A 181 -7.19 -18.84 -1.27
N PHE A 182 -6.85 -19.99 -1.86
CA PHE A 182 -6.32 -20.05 -3.23
C PHE A 182 -7.30 -19.49 -4.24
N LYS A 183 -8.58 -19.91 -4.19
CA LYS A 183 -9.63 -19.41 -5.10
C LYS A 183 -9.87 -17.91 -4.93
N MET A 184 -9.89 -17.43 -3.68
CA MET A 184 -10.08 -16.02 -3.36
C MET A 184 -8.96 -15.14 -3.94
N MET A 185 -7.72 -15.62 -3.89
CA MET A 185 -6.54 -14.89 -4.35
C MET A 185 -6.22 -15.10 -5.84
N SER A 186 -6.95 -15.98 -6.54
CA SER A 186 -6.66 -16.30 -7.95
C SER A 186 -6.48 -15.07 -8.84
N PRO A 187 -7.35 -14.03 -8.80
CA PRO A 187 -7.18 -12.86 -9.69
C PRO A 187 -5.90 -12.06 -9.43
N LEU A 188 -5.48 -11.95 -8.17
CA LEU A 188 -4.20 -11.30 -7.84
C LEU A 188 -3.01 -12.22 -8.17
N ASN A 189 -3.17 -13.51 -7.89
CA ASN A 189 -2.11 -14.49 -8.15
C ASN A 189 -1.78 -14.65 -9.62
N GLU A 190 -2.69 -14.34 -10.56
CA GLU A 190 -2.38 -14.32 -11.99
C GLU A 190 -1.30 -13.28 -12.35
N LEU A 191 -1.06 -12.31 -11.47
CA LEU A 191 -0.04 -11.28 -11.68
C LEU A 191 1.36 -11.68 -11.20
N TYR A 192 1.54 -12.87 -10.61
CA TYR A 192 2.85 -13.31 -10.08
C TYR A 192 3.92 -13.47 -11.19
N GLU A 193 3.50 -13.68 -12.43
CA GLU A 193 4.39 -13.82 -13.58
C GLU A 193 5.13 -12.51 -13.92
N PHE A 194 4.63 -11.37 -13.47
CA PHE A 194 5.24 -10.06 -13.68
C PHE A 194 6.17 -9.72 -12.52
N PRO A 195 7.50 -9.64 -12.75
CA PRO A 195 8.49 -9.52 -11.68
C PRO A 195 8.40 -8.22 -10.89
N GLU A 196 7.89 -7.14 -11.50
CA GLU A 196 7.74 -5.83 -10.89
C GLU A 196 6.42 -5.66 -10.11
N VAL A 197 5.63 -6.73 -9.97
CA VAL A 197 4.42 -6.74 -9.14
C VAL A 197 4.76 -7.18 -7.73
N HIS A 198 4.48 -6.30 -6.77
CA HIS A 198 4.68 -6.48 -5.34
C HIS A 198 3.33 -6.54 -4.60
N VAL A 199 3.31 -7.12 -3.41
CA VAL A 199 2.12 -7.17 -2.57
C VAL A 199 2.44 -6.58 -1.20
N LYS A 200 1.66 -5.60 -0.77
CA LYS A 200 1.75 -5.01 0.55
C LYS A 200 0.98 -5.84 1.57
N LEU A 201 1.70 -6.35 2.53
CA LEU A 201 1.15 -7.03 3.70
C LEU A 201 0.79 -5.97 4.75
N SER A 202 -0.36 -5.34 4.56
CA SER A 202 -0.86 -4.22 5.36
C SER A 202 -2.38 -4.36 5.59
N GLY A 203 -2.95 -3.53 6.46
CA GLY A 203 -4.40 -3.45 6.65
C GLY A 203 -5.07 -4.73 7.18
N TYR A 204 -4.36 -5.58 7.91
CA TYR A 204 -4.90 -6.83 8.44
C TYR A 204 -6.15 -6.64 9.31
N TYR A 205 -6.22 -5.53 10.04
CA TYR A 205 -7.38 -5.14 10.84
C TYR A 205 -8.65 -4.92 9.98
N ALA A 206 -8.48 -4.45 8.75
CA ALA A 206 -9.60 -4.26 7.83
C ALA A 206 -10.11 -5.58 7.25
N LEU A 207 -9.29 -6.64 7.29
CA LEU A 207 -9.59 -7.95 6.73
C LEU A 207 -10.19 -8.94 7.74
N THR A 208 -10.17 -8.64 9.04
CA THR A 208 -10.70 -9.55 10.09
C THR A 208 -11.90 -8.97 10.80
N ASP A 209 -12.75 -9.84 11.31
CA ASP A 209 -13.88 -9.53 12.17
C ASP A 209 -13.80 -10.37 13.44
N PRO A 210 -13.54 -9.77 14.62
CA PRO A 210 -13.37 -8.32 14.85
C PRO A 210 -12.04 -7.75 14.33
N ALA A 211 -12.01 -6.43 14.04
CA ALA A 211 -10.84 -5.76 13.47
C ALA A 211 -9.59 -5.75 14.38
N HIS A 212 -9.77 -5.88 15.70
CA HIS A 212 -8.71 -5.93 16.71
C HIS A 212 -8.23 -7.36 17.05
N ASP A 213 -8.59 -8.36 16.24
CA ASP A 213 -8.27 -9.79 16.47
C ASP A 213 -6.80 -10.10 16.13
N PHE A 214 -5.88 -9.52 16.92
CA PHE A 214 -4.44 -9.79 16.78
C PHE A 214 -4.09 -11.22 17.22
N PRO A 215 -3.30 -12.00 16.46
CA PRO A 215 -2.51 -11.63 15.28
C PRO A 215 -3.19 -11.93 13.91
N HIS A 216 -4.50 -11.80 13.81
CA HIS A 216 -5.26 -11.92 12.56
C HIS A 216 -5.15 -13.30 11.89
N GLU A 217 -5.23 -14.38 12.67
CA GLU A 217 -5.00 -15.76 12.21
C GLU A 217 -5.91 -16.17 11.04
N ALA A 218 -7.11 -15.58 10.96
CA ALA A 218 -8.03 -15.83 9.86
C ALA A 218 -7.46 -15.43 8.48
N THR A 219 -6.48 -14.53 8.42
CA THR A 219 -5.82 -14.10 7.18
C THR A 219 -4.61 -14.94 6.80
N TRP A 220 -4.09 -15.79 7.69
CA TRP A 220 -2.85 -16.53 7.46
C TRP A 220 -2.87 -17.44 6.21
N PRO A 221 -3.96 -18.19 5.93
CA PRO A 221 -4.00 -18.99 4.71
C PRO A 221 -3.87 -18.15 3.42
N VAL A 222 -4.43 -16.93 3.41
CA VAL A 222 -4.29 -16.00 2.28
C VAL A 222 -2.85 -15.48 2.20
N THR A 223 -2.25 -15.10 3.32
CA THR A 223 -0.85 -14.65 3.38
C THR A 223 0.11 -15.76 2.91
N GLU A 224 -0.12 -17.02 3.30
CA GLU A 224 0.67 -18.18 2.85
C GLU A 224 0.54 -18.41 1.33
N VAL A 225 -0.66 -18.24 0.76
CA VAL A 225 -0.91 -18.33 -0.69
C VAL A 225 -0.14 -17.23 -1.43
N ILE A 226 -0.17 -15.99 -0.95
CA ILE A 226 0.57 -14.87 -1.53
C ILE A 226 2.08 -15.12 -1.47
N LEU A 227 2.61 -15.55 -0.31
CA LEU A 227 4.02 -15.91 -0.16
C LEU A 227 4.45 -16.98 -1.17
N LYS A 228 3.63 -18.00 -1.38
CA LYS A 228 3.94 -19.10 -2.31
C LYS A 228 4.02 -18.64 -3.76
N HIS A 229 3.22 -17.66 -4.18
CA HIS A 229 3.19 -17.17 -5.55
C HIS A 229 4.21 -16.06 -5.81
N PHE A 230 4.28 -15.08 -4.93
CA PHE A 230 5.14 -13.91 -5.12
C PHE A 230 6.56 -14.09 -4.55
N GLY A 231 6.75 -15.05 -3.64
CA GLY A 231 8.00 -15.16 -2.87
C GLY A 231 8.18 -14.01 -1.87
N SER A 232 9.03 -14.21 -0.86
CA SER A 232 9.28 -13.17 0.15
C SER A 232 9.91 -11.90 -0.40
N GLU A 233 10.60 -11.99 -1.55
CA GLU A 233 11.29 -10.87 -2.21
C GLU A 233 10.36 -9.76 -2.74
N ARG A 234 9.07 -10.08 -2.94
CA ARG A 234 8.09 -9.14 -3.49
C ARG A 234 6.98 -8.78 -2.49
N LEU A 235 7.18 -9.13 -1.22
CA LEU A 235 6.25 -8.79 -0.15
C LEU A 235 6.78 -7.60 0.64
N LEU A 236 5.92 -6.65 0.94
CA LEU A 236 6.25 -5.39 1.59
C LEU A 236 5.37 -5.21 2.84
N TRP A 237 5.97 -5.00 4.00
CA TRP A 237 5.21 -4.57 5.17
C TRP A 237 4.70 -3.15 4.98
N GLY A 238 3.44 -2.89 5.38
CA GLY A 238 2.87 -1.56 5.53
C GLY A 238 2.06 -1.49 6.82
N SER A 239 2.28 -0.46 7.63
CA SER A 239 1.55 -0.28 8.87
C SER A 239 0.10 0.11 8.65
N ASP A 240 -0.17 0.81 7.55
CA ASP A 240 -1.43 1.50 7.30
C ASP A 240 -1.71 2.59 8.35
N PHE A 241 -0.63 3.27 8.77
CA PHE A 241 -0.74 4.48 9.60
C PHE A 241 -1.49 5.58 8.81
N SER A 242 -2.38 6.39 9.31
CA SER A 242 -2.81 6.47 10.71
C SER A 242 -4.09 5.65 10.99
N PRO A 243 -4.85 5.18 9.97
CA PRO A 243 -6.08 4.39 10.18
C PRO A 243 -5.91 3.17 11.08
N CYS A 244 -4.78 2.49 11.02
CA CYS A 244 -4.52 1.29 11.83
C CYS A 244 -4.61 1.55 13.33
N LEU A 245 -4.28 2.76 13.80
CA LEU A 245 -4.27 3.11 15.22
C LEU A 245 -5.64 3.16 15.87
N ASP A 246 -6.71 3.13 15.09
CA ASP A 246 -8.08 3.00 15.61
C ASP A 246 -8.38 1.56 16.11
N PHE A 247 -7.57 0.58 15.68
CA PHE A 247 -7.80 -0.85 15.94
C PHE A 247 -6.61 -1.55 16.61
N LEU A 248 -5.39 -1.12 16.33
CA LEU A 248 -4.15 -1.78 16.74
C LEU A 248 -3.17 -0.77 17.36
N SER A 249 -2.28 -1.26 18.21
CA SER A 249 -1.06 -0.52 18.51
C SER A 249 -0.10 -0.58 17.32
N PHE A 250 0.74 0.43 17.13
CA PHE A 250 1.68 0.45 16.01
C PHE A 250 2.59 -0.80 15.94
N PRO A 251 3.18 -1.30 17.05
CA PRO A 251 3.97 -2.53 17.02
C PRO A 251 3.22 -3.75 16.48
N GLN A 252 1.93 -3.86 16.74
CA GLN A 252 1.14 -4.99 16.25
C GLN A 252 1.09 -5.07 14.72
N THR A 253 1.33 -3.96 14.01
CA THR A 253 1.35 -3.95 12.54
C THR A 253 2.51 -4.73 11.92
N TYR A 254 3.61 -4.94 12.66
CA TYR A 254 4.78 -5.71 12.20
C TYR A 254 5.10 -6.94 13.07
N GLU A 255 4.71 -6.96 14.34
CA GLU A 255 4.95 -8.10 15.23
C GLU A 255 4.18 -9.35 14.80
N LEU A 256 3.04 -9.17 14.12
CA LEU A 256 2.23 -10.27 13.60
C LEU A 256 3.05 -11.23 12.72
N PHE A 257 4.05 -10.74 11.97
CA PHE A 257 4.90 -11.61 11.13
C PHE A 257 5.76 -12.57 11.93
N SER A 258 6.08 -12.25 13.18
CA SER A 258 6.77 -13.16 14.10
C SER A 258 5.88 -14.29 14.62
N LYS A 259 4.56 -14.15 14.52
CA LYS A 259 3.56 -15.13 14.92
C LYS A 259 3.22 -16.10 13.79
N MET A 260 3.44 -15.71 12.54
CA MET A 260 3.16 -16.52 11.35
C MET A 260 4.25 -17.59 11.17
N PRO A 261 3.91 -18.90 11.28
CA PRO A 261 4.91 -19.97 11.33
C PRO A 261 5.60 -20.24 9.99
N PHE A 262 5.08 -19.71 8.90
CA PHE A 262 5.61 -19.90 7.55
C PHE A 262 6.64 -18.83 7.14
N PHE A 263 6.87 -17.77 7.94
CA PHE A 263 7.95 -16.82 7.72
C PHE A 263 9.17 -17.16 8.59
N ASN A 264 10.29 -17.38 7.97
CA ASN A 264 11.58 -17.47 8.66
C ASN A 264 12.17 -16.08 8.97
N GLU A 265 13.36 -16.00 9.56
CA GLU A 265 13.99 -14.71 9.93
C GLU A 265 14.38 -13.89 8.69
N GLU A 266 14.89 -14.53 7.66
CA GLU A 266 15.28 -13.89 6.39
C GLU A 266 14.07 -13.31 5.65
N ASP A 267 12.95 -14.04 5.60
CA ASP A 267 11.71 -13.54 5.02
C ASP A 267 11.23 -12.28 5.74
N ARG A 268 11.26 -12.29 7.09
CA ARG A 268 10.87 -11.12 7.89
C ARG A 268 11.77 -9.92 7.67
N GLU A 269 13.08 -10.10 7.57
CA GLU A 269 14.03 -9.02 7.26
C GLU A 269 13.71 -8.37 5.91
N LYS A 270 13.48 -9.18 4.87
CA LYS A 270 13.09 -8.71 3.54
C LYS A 270 11.76 -7.94 3.58
N ILE A 271 10.74 -8.54 4.17
CA ILE A 271 9.37 -7.99 4.21
C ILE A 271 9.31 -6.69 5.02
N LEU A 272 9.98 -6.64 6.18
CA LEU A 272 9.87 -5.51 7.11
C LEU A 272 10.68 -4.28 6.68
N GLY A 273 11.53 -4.39 5.64
CA GLY A 273 12.28 -3.22 5.18
C GLY A 273 13.12 -3.44 3.93
N GLY A 274 13.87 -4.54 3.85
CA GLY A 274 14.85 -4.76 2.78
C GLY A 274 14.25 -4.63 1.38
N ASN A 275 13.06 -5.17 1.15
CA ASN A 275 12.40 -5.11 -0.14
C ASN A 275 11.97 -3.68 -0.52
N LEU A 276 11.39 -2.93 0.41
CA LEU A 276 10.99 -1.56 0.13
C LEU A 276 12.20 -0.67 -0.12
N LEU A 277 13.25 -0.76 0.72
CA LEU A 277 14.46 0.03 0.52
C LEU A 277 15.07 -0.20 -0.86
N ARG A 278 15.13 -1.46 -1.29
CA ARG A 278 15.58 -1.81 -2.65
C ARG A 278 14.66 -1.24 -3.73
N LEU A 279 13.34 -1.32 -3.51
CA LEU A 279 12.32 -0.83 -4.46
C LEU A 279 12.40 0.68 -4.67
N ILE A 280 12.73 1.47 -3.65
CA ILE A 280 12.84 2.94 -3.73
C ILE A 280 14.27 3.42 -4.02
N GLY A 281 15.22 2.52 -4.28
CA GLY A 281 16.61 2.85 -4.62
C GLY A 281 17.50 3.15 -3.41
N GLY A 282 17.10 2.78 -2.21
CA GLY A 282 17.93 2.82 -1.01
C GLY A 282 18.92 1.64 -0.97
N GLU A 283 20.04 1.79 -0.25
CA GLU A 283 20.89 0.66 0.12
C GLU A 283 20.17 -0.17 1.21
N ALA A 284 20.10 -1.48 0.99
CA ALA A 284 19.53 -2.44 1.94
C ALA A 284 20.53 -2.80 3.05
#